data_cf6bd151aa39ded78444ad3353dba34d
#
_entry.id   cf6bd151aa39ded78444ad3353dba34d
#
_cell.length_a   1.000
_cell.length_b   1.000
_cell.length_c   1.000
_cell.angle_alpha   90.00
_cell.angle_beta   90.00
_cell.angle_gamma   90.00
#
_symmetry.space_group_name_H-M   'P 1'
#
loop_
_entity.id
_entity.type
_entity.pdbx_description
1 polymer ?
#
loop_
_entity_poly.entity_id
_entity_poly.type
_entity_poly.pdbx_seq_one_letter_code
_entity_poly.pdbx_strand_id
1 'polypeptide(L)'
;PETYARWLGLKATYLGRDGGVEKKRPMIASGELYMAFLKRQGLRDSGQVTEALERAYKANKLEPEEARVKLPIADARGALKELQGTEVDDRACFERTLDTVEFQAPLLRERANAWASGDIGALRRLAVMSMARTCRDVVQDSAFARSRGWNDLPQQARTQWVGLADKALAQHASTFSTVPVSLLLGPEDYLGALRARGYQIEPPPE
;
A
#
# COMPACT_ATOMS: atom_id res chain seq x y z
N PRO A 1 -26.91 -8.00 6.22
CA PRO A 1 -27.47 -8.93 5.20
C PRO A 1 -26.98 -8.58 3.80
N GLU A 2 -27.04 -7.31 3.38
CA GLU A 2 -26.67 -6.87 2.03
C GLU A 2 -25.18 -7.06 1.73
N THR A 3 -24.31 -6.58 2.60
CA THR A 3 -22.84 -6.74 2.48
C THR A 3 -22.43 -8.22 2.35
N TYR A 4 -23.11 -9.11 3.10
CA TYR A 4 -22.82 -10.55 3.02
C TYR A 4 -23.31 -11.17 1.70
N ALA A 5 -24.43 -10.72 1.17
CA ALA A 5 -24.92 -11.18 -0.14
C ALA A 5 -23.95 -10.77 -1.27
N ARG A 6 -23.43 -9.53 -1.23
CA ARG A 6 -22.38 -9.06 -2.15
C ARG A 6 -21.12 -9.93 -2.05
N TRP A 7 -20.67 -10.18 -0.81
CA TRP A 7 -19.54 -11.08 -0.57
C TRP A 7 -19.69 -12.44 -1.21
N LEU A 8 -20.85 -13.09 -1.02
CA LEU A 8 -21.11 -14.42 -1.59
C LEU A 8 -21.02 -14.42 -3.12
N GLY A 9 -21.57 -13.40 -3.78
CA GLY A 9 -21.50 -13.26 -5.23
C GLY A 9 -20.06 -13.10 -5.73
N LEU A 10 -19.29 -12.22 -5.09
CA LEU A 10 -17.89 -11.99 -5.44
C LEU A 10 -17.00 -13.19 -5.10
N LYS A 11 -17.21 -13.81 -3.94
CA LYS A 11 -16.52 -15.05 -3.56
C LYS A 11 -16.75 -16.13 -4.60
N ALA A 12 -17.98 -16.39 -5.00
CA ALA A 12 -18.29 -17.39 -6.02
C ALA A 12 -17.57 -17.10 -7.34
N THR A 13 -17.45 -15.81 -7.70
CA THR A 13 -16.83 -15.36 -8.94
C THR A 13 -15.31 -15.52 -8.92
N TYR A 14 -14.63 -15.18 -7.83
CA TYR A 14 -13.17 -15.05 -7.78
C TYR A 14 -12.47 -16.14 -6.97
N LEU A 15 -13.08 -16.65 -5.92
CA LEU A 15 -12.53 -17.65 -5.00
C LEU A 15 -13.18 -19.04 -5.13
N GLY A 16 -14.31 -19.11 -5.85
CA GLY A 16 -15.01 -20.37 -6.04
C GLY A 16 -15.65 -20.90 -4.76
N ARG A 17 -15.49 -22.21 -4.51
CA ARG A 17 -16.13 -22.91 -3.38
C ARG A 17 -15.25 -23.01 -2.12
N ASP A 18 -14.20 -22.19 -2.01
CA ASP A 18 -13.34 -22.20 -0.81
C ASP A 18 -14.14 -21.78 0.44
N GLY A 19 -14.45 -22.74 1.31
CA GLY A 19 -15.10 -22.49 2.60
C GLY A 19 -14.12 -22.06 3.70
N GLY A 20 -12.81 -22.18 3.47
CA GLY A 20 -11.78 -21.82 4.44
C GLY A 20 -11.65 -20.31 4.61
N VAL A 21 -11.92 -19.56 3.56
CA VAL A 21 -11.82 -18.09 3.57
C VAL A 21 -12.82 -17.43 4.53
N GLU A 22 -13.99 -18.01 4.72
CA GLU A 22 -15.04 -17.50 5.63
C GLU A 22 -14.72 -17.70 7.12
N LYS A 23 -13.71 -18.52 7.44
CA LYS A 23 -13.21 -18.69 8.81
C LYS A 23 -12.19 -17.61 9.19
N LYS A 24 -11.78 -16.79 8.26
CA LYS A 24 -10.83 -15.70 8.45
C LYS A 24 -11.55 -14.42 8.83
N ARG A 25 -10.80 -13.50 9.42
CA ARG A 25 -11.33 -12.14 9.66
C ARG A 25 -11.75 -11.49 8.34
N PRO A 26 -12.79 -10.63 8.34
CA PRO A 26 -13.29 -9.99 7.12
C PRO A 26 -12.19 -9.29 6.30
N MET A 27 -11.29 -8.55 6.94
CA MET A 27 -10.17 -7.90 6.27
C MET A 27 -9.24 -8.89 5.56
N ILE A 28 -8.96 -10.03 6.15
CA ILE A 28 -8.10 -11.06 5.53
C ILE A 28 -8.82 -11.73 4.36
N ALA A 29 -10.09 -12.10 4.56
CA ALA A 29 -10.92 -12.71 3.54
C ALA A 29 -11.06 -11.80 2.30
N SER A 30 -11.32 -10.52 2.52
CA SER A 30 -11.43 -9.54 1.43
C SER A 30 -10.09 -9.27 0.74
N GLY A 31 -8.97 -9.34 1.46
CA GLY A 31 -7.64 -9.28 0.88
C GLY A 31 -7.37 -10.41 -0.11
N GLU A 32 -7.75 -11.65 0.23
CA GLU A 32 -7.64 -12.79 -0.69
C GLU A 32 -8.55 -12.63 -1.91
N LEU A 33 -9.77 -12.13 -1.72
CA LEU A 33 -10.67 -11.78 -2.82
C LEU A 33 -10.02 -10.76 -3.77
N TYR A 34 -9.44 -9.70 -3.22
CA TYR A 34 -8.78 -8.66 -4.02
C TYR A 34 -7.59 -9.19 -4.81
N MET A 35 -6.76 -10.04 -4.22
CA MET A 35 -5.64 -10.67 -4.93
C MET A 35 -6.13 -11.58 -6.07
N ALA A 36 -7.18 -12.37 -5.85
CA ALA A 36 -7.78 -13.20 -6.89
C ALA A 36 -8.40 -12.35 -8.02
N PHE A 37 -9.05 -11.23 -7.66
CA PHE A 37 -9.56 -10.25 -8.59
C PHE A 37 -8.44 -9.64 -9.45
N LEU A 38 -7.35 -9.12 -8.86
CA LEU A 38 -6.21 -8.57 -9.60
C LEU A 38 -5.65 -9.57 -10.59
N LYS A 39 -5.43 -10.82 -10.15
CA LYS A 39 -4.96 -11.90 -11.01
C LYS A 39 -5.86 -12.12 -12.22
N ARG A 40 -7.17 -12.10 -12.03
CA ARG A 40 -8.16 -12.27 -13.12
C ARG A 40 -8.19 -11.07 -14.07
N GLN A 41 -7.85 -9.87 -13.59
CA GLN A 41 -7.71 -8.67 -14.43
C GLN A 41 -6.36 -8.63 -15.19
N GLY A 42 -5.48 -9.61 -15.01
CA GLY A 42 -4.12 -9.59 -15.57
C GLY A 42 -3.21 -8.58 -14.87
N LEU A 43 -3.64 -8.05 -13.73
CA LEU A 43 -2.84 -7.15 -12.89
C LEU A 43 -2.05 -7.97 -11.86
N ARG A 44 -0.88 -7.49 -11.54
CA ARG A 44 -0.04 -8.05 -10.49
C ARG A 44 0.30 -6.98 -9.46
N ASP A 45 0.68 -7.41 -8.29
CA ASP A 45 1.23 -6.51 -7.29
C ASP A 45 2.63 -5.99 -7.70
N SER A 46 3.23 -5.18 -6.84
CA SER A 46 4.54 -4.56 -7.08
C SER A 46 5.73 -5.54 -7.08
N GLY A 47 5.53 -6.84 -6.83
CA GLY A 47 6.60 -7.83 -6.72
C GLY A 47 7.53 -7.87 -7.92
N GLN A 48 7.00 -7.74 -9.14
CA GLN A 48 7.80 -7.72 -10.37
C GLN A 48 8.75 -6.51 -10.45
N VAL A 49 8.31 -5.35 -9.98
CA VAL A 49 9.15 -4.14 -9.92
C VAL A 49 10.28 -4.36 -8.92
N THR A 50 9.96 -4.87 -7.74
CA THR A 50 10.93 -5.21 -6.69
C THR A 50 11.98 -6.21 -7.21
N GLU A 51 11.56 -7.30 -7.84
CA GLU A 51 12.48 -8.28 -8.42
C GLU A 51 13.37 -7.70 -9.52
N ALA A 52 12.83 -6.82 -10.38
CA ALA A 52 13.63 -6.14 -11.41
C ALA A 52 14.69 -5.24 -10.80
N LEU A 53 14.34 -4.48 -9.76
CA LEU A 53 15.25 -3.63 -9.01
C LEU A 53 16.34 -4.44 -8.30
N GLU A 54 15.98 -5.52 -7.63
CA GLU A 54 16.95 -6.41 -6.98
C GLU A 54 17.95 -7.00 -7.97
N ARG A 55 17.50 -7.41 -9.16
CA ARG A 55 18.40 -7.84 -10.24
C ARG A 55 19.33 -6.72 -10.68
N ALA A 56 18.81 -5.50 -10.86
CA ALA A 56 19.61 -4.34 -11.25
C ALA A 56 20.65 -3.98 -10.18
N TYR A 57 20.29 -3.97 -8.91
CA TYR A 57 21.21 -3.72 -7.79
C TYR A 57 22.32 -4.76 -7.74
N LYS A 58 22.00 -6.05 -7.84
CA LYS A 58 23.00 -7.14 -7.86
C LYS A 58 23.95 -7.02 -9.06
N ALA A 59 23.40 -6.76 -10.25
CA ALA A 59 24.22 -6.64 -11.47
C ALA A 59 25.20 -5.47 -11.41
N ASN A 60 24.83 -4.37 -10.74
CA ASN A 60 25.66 -3.17 -10.63
C ASN A 60 26.39 -3.06 -9.28
N LYS A 61 26.33 -4.09 -8.43
CA LYS A 61 26.93 -4.11 -7.07
C LYS A 61 26.51 -2.90 -6.22
N LEU A 62 25.24 -2.51 -6.32
CA LEU A 62 24.67 -1.43 -5.55
C LEU A 62 24.01 -1.99 -4.30
N GLU A 63 24.20 -1.31 -3.18
CA GLU A 63 23.52 -1.59 -1.91
C GLU A 63 22.51 -0.46 -1.63
N PRO A 64 21.21 -0.71 -1.82
CA PRO A 64 20.21 0.32 -1.58
C PRO A 64 20.04 0.57 -0.08
N GLU A 65 19.95 1.83 0.31
CA GLU A 65 19.49 2.21 1.63
C GLU A 65 17.96 2.15 1.66
N GLU A 66 17.37 1.54 2.68
CA GLU A 66 15.92 1.41 2.80
C GLU A 66 15.38 2.25 3.97
N ALA A 67 14.34 3.02 3.71
CA ALA A 67 13.58 3.70 4.75
C ALA A 67 12.75 2.68 5.54
N ARG A 68 13.28 2.17 6.63
CA ARG A 68 12.63 1.16 7.49
C ARG A 68 12.32 1.73 8.86
N VAL A 69 11.05 1.74 9.24
CA VAL A 69 10.67 1.97 10.63
C VAL A 69 10.86 0.68 11.41
N LYS A 70 11.76 0.68 12.38
CA LYS A 70 11.97 -0.47 13.26
C LYS A 70 10.90 -0.48 14.35
N LEU A 71 10.11 -1.54 14.38
CA LEU A 71 9.12 -1.76 15.44
C LEU A 71 9.73 -2.69 16.48
N PRO A 72 10.04 -2.20 17.69
CA PRO A 72 10.54 -3.06 18.77
C PRO A 72 9.37 -3.93 19.28
N ILE A 73 9.38 -5.20 18.92
CA ILE A 73 8.44 -6.20 19.43
C ILE A 73 9.25 -7.16 20.29
N ALA A 74 9.22 -6.95 21.62
CA ALA A 74 9.95 -7.77 22.57
C ALA A 74 9.43 -9.22 22.61
N ASP A 75 8.10 -9.39 22.50
CA ASP A 75 7.42 -10.69 22.42
C ASP A 75 6.52 -10.75 21.18
N ALA A 76 7.06 -11.27 20.07
CA ALA A 76 6.33 -11.40 18.83
C ALA A 76 5.14 -12.37 18.93
N ARG A 77 5.27 -13.44 19.73
CA ARG A 77 4.20 -14.44 19.91
C ARG A 77 3.05 -13.88 20.76
N GLY A 78 3.37 -13.18 21.85
CA GLY A 78 2.39 -12.49 22.67
C GLY A 78 1.68 -11.36 21.91
N ALA A 79 2.44 -10.58 21.14
CA ALA A 79 1.88 -9.53 20.28
C ALA A 79 0.92 -10.09 19.21
N LEU A 80 1.25 -11.23 18.61
CA LEU A 80 0.36 -11.88 17.64
C LEU A 80 -0.92 -12.39 18.30
N LYS A 81 -0.82 -13.00 19.48
CA LYS A 81 -1.97 -13.48 20.25
C LYS A 81 -2.88 -12.32 20.67
N GLU A 82 -2.30 -11.21 21.10
CA GLU A 82 -3.03 -10.00 21.47
C GLU A 82 -3.74 -9.41 20.23
N LEU A 83 -3.07 -9.31 19.09
CA LEU A 83 -3.67 -8.85 17.84
C LEU A 83 -4.86 -9.74 17.41
N GLN A 84 -4.73 -11.04 17.59
CA GLN A 84 -5.83 -11.98 17.29
C GLN A 84 -7.03 -11.79 18.25
N GLY A 85 -6.79 -11.45 19.50
CA GLY A 85 -7.82 -11.18 20.51
C GLY A 85 -8.35 -9.73 20.51
N THR A 86 -7.70 -8.82 19.78
CA THR A 86 -8.14 -7.42 19.71
C THR A 86 -9.33 -7.29 18.76
N GLU A 87 -10.40 -6.67 19.22
CA GLU A 87 -11.47 -6.23 18.33
C GLU A 87 -10.94 -5.10 17.45
N VAL A 88 -10.83 -5.40 16.16
CA VAL A 88 -10.56 -4.42 15.10
C VAL A 88 -11.84 -4.34 14.28
N ASP A 89 -12.43 -3.16 14.21
CA ASP A 89 -13.56 -2.93 13.30
C ASP A 89 -13.04 -2.87 11.85
N ASP A 90 -12.87 -4.04 11.26
CA ASP A 90 -12.40 -4.20 9.90
C ASP A 90 -13.52 -4.14 8.84
N ARG A 91 -14.73 -3.78 9.24
CA ARG A 91 -15.89 -3.68 8.37
C ARG A 91 -15.68 -2.65 7.27
N ALA A 92 -15.16 -1.47 7.59
CA ALA A 92 -14.90 -0.42 6.59
C ALA A 92 -13.88 -0.87 5.54
N CYS A 93 -12.82 -1.58 5.96
CA CYS A 93 -11.84 -2.19 5.05
C CYS A 93 -12.49 -3.25 4.16
N PHE A 94 -13.32 -4.13 4.74
CA PHE A 94 -14.03 -5.17 4.02
C PHE A 94 -14.97 -4.59 2.95
N GLU A 95 -15.86 -3.67 3.33
CA GLU A 95 -16.83 -3.03 2.43
C GLU A 95 -16.11 -2.26 1.32
N ARG A 96 -15.05 -1.51 1.64
CA ARG A 96 -14.25 -0.81 0.65
C ARG A 96 -13.58 -1.76 -0.36
N THR A 97 -13.18 -2.94 0.09
CA THR A 97 -12.61 -3.96 -0.80
C THR A 97 -13.67 -4.49 -1.76
N LEU A 98 -14.90 -4.77 -1.27
CA LEU A 98 -16.00 -5.19 -2.13
C LEU A 98 -16.33 -4.12 -3.19
N ASP A 99 -16.44 -2.85 -2.80
CA ASP A 99 -16.66 -1.73 -3.72
C ASP A 99 -15.58 -1.68 -4.81
N THR A 100 -14.31 -1.89 -4.42
CA THR A 100 -13.19 -1.88 -5.37
C THR A 100 -13.31 -3.01 -6.38
N VAL A 101 -13.65 -4.20 -5.93
CA VAL A 101 -13.80 -5.38 -6.80
C VAL A 101 -15.01 -5.27 -7.73
N GLU A 102 -16.12 -4.70 -7.25
CA GLU A 102 -17.34 -4.56 -8.04
C GLU A 102 -17.26 -3.44 -9.08
N PHE A 103 -16.75 -2.28 -8.69
CA PHE A 103 -16.94 -1.06 -9.47
C PHE A 103 -15.67 -0.47 -10.05
N GLN A 104 -14.47 -0.87 -9.61
CA GLN A 104 -13.25 -0.16 -9.97
C GLN A 104 -12.34 -0.90 -10.96
N ALA A 105 -12.77 -2.05 -11.52
CA ALA A 105 -11.95 -2.79 -12.47
C ALA A 105 -11.48 -1.96 -13.70
N PRO A 106 -12.33 -1.17 -14.37
CA PRO A 106 -11.89 -0.30 -15.47
C PRO A 106 -10.88 0.75 -15.01
N LEU A 107 -11.16 1.43 -13.89
CA LEU A 107 -10.30 2.47 -13.33
C LEU A 107 -8.93 1.94 -12.92
N LEU A 108 -8.83 0.72 -12.43
CA LEU A 108 -7.55 0.09 -12.08
C LEU A 108 -6.68 -0.16 -13.33
N ARG A 109 -7.28 -0.56 -14.44
CA ARG A 109 -6.56 -0.73 -15.72
C ARG A 109 -6.09 0.61 -16.28
N GLU A 110 -6.96 1.61 -16.32
CA GLU A 110 -6.60 2.96 -16.74
C GLU A 110 -5.46 3.52 -15.88
N ARG A 111 -5.55 3.33 -14.56
CA ARG A 111 -4.50 3.73 -13.63
C ARG A 111 -3.18 2.97 -13.86
N ALA A 112 -3.24 1.67 -14.13
CA ALA A 112 -2.04 0.89 -14.45
C ALA A 112 -1.38 1.37 -15.76
N ASN A 113 -2.17 1.69 -16.78
CA ASN A 113 -1.69 2.25 -18.03
C ASN A 113 -1.08 3.66 -17.83
N ALA A 114 -1.76 4.53 -17.08
CA ALA A 114 -1.24 5.86 -16.73
C ALA A 114 0.08 5.76 -15.96
N TRP A 115 0.21 4.81 -15.04
CA TRP A 115 1.46 4.56 -14.34
C TRP A 115 2.57 4.10 -15.29
N ALA A 116 2.25 3.17 -16.20
CA ALA A 116 3.22 2.62 -17.15
C ALA A 116 3.72 3.66 -18.16
N SER A 117 2.89 4.63 -18.51
CA SER A 117 3.23 5.73 -19.43
C SER A 117 3.80 6.97 -18.73
N GLY A 118 3.77 7.02 -17.38
CA GLY A 118 4.19 8.21 -16.61
C GLY A 118 3.19 9.36 -16.65
N ASP A 119 1.93 9.11 -17.04
CA ASP A 119 0.86 10.13 -17.04
C ASP A 119 0.42 10.48 -15.64
N ILE A 120 1.11 11.46 -15.03
CA ILE A 120 0.83 11.94 -13.68
C ILE A 120 -0.53 12.65 -13.61
N GLY A 121 -0.93 13.33 -14.68
CA GLY A 121 -2.25 13.98 -14.77
C GLY A 121 -3.37 12.95 -14.66
N ALA A 122 -3.33 11.88 -15.43
CA ALA A 122 -4.29 10.77 -15.32
C ALA A 122 -4.22 10.09 -13.94
N LEU A 123 -3.03 9.84 -13.38
CA LEU A 123 -2.89 9.24 -12.06
C LEU A 123 -3.57 10.07 -10.95
N ARG A 124 -3.52 11.39 -11.06
CA ARG A 124 -4.22 12.30 -10.12
C ARG A 124 -5.74 12.25 -10.32
N ARG A 125 -6.21 12.31 -11.57
CA ARG A 125 -7.65 12.24 -11.89
C ARG A 125 -8.25 10.90 -11.49
N LEU A 126 -7.53 9.81 -11.73
CA LEU A 126 -7.90 8.44 -11.39
C LEU A 126 -7.54 8.09 -9.93
N ALA A 127 -7.52 9.09 -9.04
CA ALA A 127 -7.28 8.87 -7.61
C ALA A 127 -8.38 7.97 -7.03
N VAL A 128 -8.19 6.67 -7.20
CA VAL A 128 -9.03 5.65 -6.58
C VAL A 128 -8.91 5.81 -5.08
N MET A 129 -10.03 5.91 -4.37
CA MET A 129 -10.02 5.84 -2.92
C MET A 129 -9.36 4.51 -2.52
N SER A 130 -8.13 4.63 -2.04
CA SER A 130 -7.25 3.49 -1.86
C SER A 130 -7.82 2.56 -0.78
N MET A 131 -8.28 1.38 -1.18
CA MET A 131 -8.59 0.27 -0.28
C MET A 131 -7.44 0.05 0.71
N ALA A 132 -6.20 0.05 0.21
CA ALA A 132 -5.00 -0.13 1.02
C ALA A 132 -4.88 0.93 2.13
N ARG A 133 -5.29 2.18 1.88
CA ARG A 133 -5.34 3.23 2.91
C ARG A 133 -6.40 2.91 3.95
N THR A 134 -7.65 2.68 3.55
CA THR A 134 -8.74 2.36 4.48
C THR A 134 -8.38 1.17 5.37
N CYS A 135 -7.82 0.12 4.78
CA CYS A 135 -7.41 -1.07 5.55
C CYS A 135 -6.23 -0.80 6.49
N ARG A 136 -5.27 0.02 6.07
CA ARG A 136 -4.16 0.45 6.94
C ARG A 136 -4.67 1.29 8.12
N ASP A 137 -5.54 2.26 7.85
CA ASP A 137 -6.07 3.16 8.87
C ASP A 137 -6.84 2.37 9.94
N VAL A 138 -7.65 1.38 9.54
CA VAL A 138 -8.32 0.45 10.46
C VAL A 138 -7.32 -0.25 11.41
N VAL A 139 -6.18 -0.71 10.91
CA VAL A 139 -5.14 -1.35 11.74
C VAL A 139 -4.45 -0.32 12.63
N GLN A 140 -4.10 0.84 12.11
CA GLN A 140 -3.41 1.91 12.85
C GLN A 140 -4.26 2.51 13.95
N ASP A 141 -5.58 2.60 13.72
CA ASP A 141 -6.54 3.10 14.70
C ASP A 141 -6.98 2.04 15.72
N SER A 142 -6.47 0.83 15.61
CA SER A 142 -6.77 -0.23 16.59
C SER A 142 -6.15 0.09 17.96
N ALA A 143 -6.77 -0.41 19.04
CA ALA A 143 -6.21 -0.32 20.39
C ALA A 143 -4.82 -0.95 20.48
N PHE A 144 -4.60 -2.04 19.72
CA PHE A 144 -3.33 -2.72 19.60
C PHE A 144 -2.22 -1.81 19.06
N ALA A 145 -2.48 -1.08 17.97
CA ALA A 145 -1.52 -0.16 17.38
C ALA A 145 -1.28 1.07 18.29
N ARG A 146 -2.33 1.64 18.85
CA ARG A 146 -2.23 2.79 19.76
C ARG A 146 -1.41 2.47 21.02
N SER A 147 -1.62 1.31 21.65
CA SER A 147 -0.87 0.90 22.84
C SER A 147 0.64 0.77 22.60
N ARG A 148 1.07 0.67 21.34
CA ARG A 148 2.46 0.55 20.91
C ARG A 148 3.02 1.79 20.22
N GLY A 149 2.24 2.88 20.14
CA GLY A 149 2.64 4.10 19.41
C GLY A 149 2.77 3.90 17.89
N TRP A 150 2.07 2.90 17.33
CA TRP A 150 2.14 2.59 15.89
C TRP A 150 1.17 3.42 15.04
N ASN A 151 0.31 4.19 15.67
CA ASN A 151 -0.58 5.14 15.00
C ASN A 151 0.20 6.24 14.23
N ASP A 152 1.46 6.50 14.58
CA ASP A 152 2.32 7.50 13.93
C ASP A 152 3.31 6.91 12.89
N LEU A 153 3.19 5.63 12.56
CA LEU A 153 4.08 4.97 11.61
C LEU A 153 4.19 5.63 10.23
N PRO A 154 3.11 6.14 9.60
CA PRO A 154 3.23 6.84 8.33
C PRO A 154 4.10 8.08 8.42
N GLN A 155 3.98 8.86 9.48
CA GLN A 155 4.79 10.05 9.71
C GLN A 155 6.26 9.69 9.98
N GLN A 156 6.51 8.64 10.75
CA GLN A 156 7.86 8.13 11.00
C GLN A 156 8.51 7.65 9.69
N ALA A 157 7.78 6.88 8.87
CA ALA A 157 8.24 6.40 7.57
C ALA A 157 8.57 7.57 6.62
N ARG A 158 7.70 8.58 6.56
CA ARG A 158 7.93 9.80 5.79
C ARG A 158 9.20 10.52 6.26
N THR A 159 9.35 10.73 7.55
CA THR A 159 10.50 11.42 8.14
C THR A 159 11.81 10.69 7.81
N GLN A 160 11.82 9.36 7.94
CA GLN A 160 13.00 8.55 7.60
C GLN A 160 13.33 8.62 6.11
N TRP A 161 12.32 8.44 5.24
CA TRP A 161 12.56 8.50 3.80
C TRP A 161 13.09 9.86 3.36
N VAL A 162 12.49 10.95 3.86
CA VAL A 162 12.92 12.31 3.53
C VAL A 162 14.34 12.57 4.03
N GLY A 163 14.69 12.06 5.22
CA GLY A 163 16.07 12.17 5.75
C GLY A 163 17.10 11.42 4.91
N LEU A 164 16.75 10.21 4.44
CA LEU A 164 17.61 9.42 3.55
C LEU A 164 17.75 10.09 2.18
N ALA A 165 16.66 10.60 1.62
CA ALA A 165 16.67 11.32 0.34
C ALA A 165 17.54 12.58 0.42
N ASP A 166 17.39 13.38 1.48
CA ASP A 166 18.17 14.58 1.73
C ASP A 166 19.67 14.26 1.83
N LYS A 167 20.03 13.26 2.63
CA LYS A 167 21.42 12.76 2.74
C LYS A 167 21.97 12.31 1.39
N ALA A 168 21.23 11.50 0.64
CA ALA A 168 21.66 10.97 -0.64
C ALA A 168 21.88 12.09 -1.68
N LEU A 169 20.95 13.05 -1.75
CA LEU A 169 21.04 14.21 -2.65
C LEU A 169 22.22 15.13 -2.29
N ALA A 170 22.58 15.24 -1.01
CA ALA A 170 23.74 16.02 -0.59
C ALA A 170 25.08 15.30 -0.87
N GLN A 171 25.11 13.97 -0.92
CA GLN A 171 26.36 13.18 -1.04
C GLN A 171 26.69 12.73 -2.47
N HIS A 172 25.67 12.67 -3.36
CA HIS A 172 25.82 12.11 -4.69
C HIS A 172 25.31 13.06 -5.77
N ALA A 173 26.01 13.11 -6.89
CA ALA A 173 25.63 13.92 -8.05
C ALA A 173 24.28 13.45 -8.69
N SER A 174 23.94 12.19 -8.53
CA SER A 174 22.69 11.59 -9.00
C SER A 174 22.25 10.48 -8.06
N THR A 175 20.96 10.43 -7.76
CA THR A 175 20.36 9.39 -6.92
C THR A 175 19.10 8.84 -7.57
N PHE A 176 18.73 7.61 -7.22
CA PHE A 176 17.51 6.97 -7.65
C PHE A 176 16.75 6.42 -6.43
N SER A 177 15.46 6.64 -6.38
CA SER A 177 14.61 6.09 -5.31
C SER A 177 13.31 5.56 -5.88
N THR A 178 12.81 4.47 -5.28
CA THR A 178 11.47 3.95 -5.57
C THR A 178 10.54 4.21 -4.41
N VAL A 179 9.43 4.84 -4.69
CA VAL A 179 8.40 5.20 -3.71
C VAL A 179 7.03 4.88 -4.30
N PRO A 180 6.10 4.30 -3.53
CA PRO A 180 4.73 4.14 -4.00
C PRO A 180 4.14 5.47 -4.48
N VAL A 181 3.57 5.49 -5.68
CA VAL A 181 3.00 6.70 -6.28
C VAL A 181 1.94 7.37 -5.39
N SER A 182 1.24 6.58 -4.58
CA SER A 182 0.27 7.09 -3.60
C SER A 182 0.89 7.97 -2.52
N LEU A 183 2.17 7.76 -2.18
CA LEU A 183 2.90 8.59 -1.21
C LEU A 183 3.43 9.88 -1.85
N LEU A 184 3.68 9.86 -3.16
CA LEU A 184 4.11 11.04 -3.91
C LEU A 184 2.94 11.98 -4.22
N LEU A 185 1.78 11.42 -4.58
CA LEU A 185 0.58 12.16 -5.03
C LEU A 185 -0.51 12.27 -3.95
N GLY A 186 -0.32 11.59 -2.83
CA GLY A 186 -1.28 11.54 -1.72
C GLY A 186 -1.06 12.63 -0.67
N PRO A 187 -1.92 12.64 0.37
CA PRO A 187 -1.83 13.63 1.45
C PRO A 187 -0.59 13.49 2.33
N GLU A 188 0.15 12.39 2.24
CA GLU A 188 1.43 12.21 2.93
C GLU A 188 2.50 13.18 2.42
N ASP A 189 2.32 13.71 1.21
CA ASP A 189 3.10 14.80 0.62
C ASP A 189 4.63 14.67 0.78
N TYR A 190 5.17 13.54 0.33
CA TYR A 190 6.62 13.28 0.39
C TYR A 190 7.41 14.31 -0.44
N LEU A 191 6.86 14.73 -1.59
CA LEU A 191 7.49 15.75 -2.43
C LEU A 191 7.41 17.15 -1.83
N GLY A 192 6.32 17.49 -1.15
CA GLY A 192 6.20 18.74 -0.42
C GLY A 192 7.22 18.88 0.71
N ALA A 193 7.55 17.75 1.36
CA ALA A 193 8.60 17.76 2.37
C ALA A 193 10.01 18.02 1.79
N LEU A 194 10.29 17.59 0.56
CA LEU A 194 11.54 17.95 -0.15
C LEU A 194 11.52 19.42 -0.60
N ARG A 195 10.38 19.91 -1.14
CA ARG A 195 10.23 21.33 -1.47
C ARG A 195 10.48 22.23 -0.28
N ALA A 196 9.96 21.87 0.90
CA ALA A 196 10.19 22.63 2.13
C ALA A 196 11.68 22.69 2.56
N ARG A 197 12.51 21.79 2.01
CA ARG A 197 13.97 21.79 2.16
C ARG A 197 14.72 22.52 1.04
N GLY A 198 14.00 23.14 0.11
CA GLY A 198 14.57 23.91 -0.99
C GLY A 198 14.83 23.12 -2.27
N TYR A 199 14.42 21.83 -2.34
CA TYR A 199 14.56 21.07 -3.59
C TYR A 199 13.50 21.48 -4.62
N GLN A 200 13.95 21.65 -5.86
CA GLN A 200 13.06 21.83 -7.00
C GLN A 200 12.51 20.48 -7.44
N ILE A 201 11.20 20.40 -7.62
CA ILE A 201 10.51 19.17 -8.05
C ILE A 201 9.98 19.40 -9.46
N GLU A 202 10.50 18.66 -10.41
CA GLU A 202 10.07 18.67 -11.81
C GLU A 202 9.27 17.40 -12.09
N PRO A 203 7.98 17.50 -12.46
CA PRO A 203 7.22 16.33 -12.89
C PRO A 203 7.70 15.89 -14.27
N PRO A 204 7.46 14.62 -14.67
CA PRO A 204 7.65 14.21 -16.05
C PRO A 204 6.76 15.07 -16.98
N PRO A 205 7.17 15.28 -18.24
CA PRO A 205 6.35 16.01 -19.20
C PRO A 205 5.00 15.29 -19.41
N GLU A 206 3.93 16.09 -19.60
CA GLU A 206 2.59 15.58 -19.93
C GLU A 206 2.53 15.07 -21.37
#